data_ab5fdf69bb8d919e6767d63f1e7c6b20
#
_entry.id   ab5fdf69bb8d919e6767d63f1e7c6b20
#
_cell.length_a   1.000
_cell.length_b   1.000
_cell.length_c   1.000
_cell.angle_alpha   90.00
_cell.angle_beta   90.00
_cell.angle_gamma   90.00
#
_symmetry.space_group_name_H-M   'P 1'
#
loop_
_entity.id
_entity.type
_entity.pdbx_description
1 polymer ?
#
loop_
_entity_poly.entity_id
_entity_poly.type
_entity_poly.pdbx_seq_one_letter_code
_entity_poly.pdbx_strand_id
1 'polypeptide(L)'
;MRNPTRVRSFNQILSRAKVLLIFLSAILIVANLYFLSATRDLAHSYSEQQNQATWFLFQLTKEFSELRAITPLAEKDDEFLELTILKYELTWSRFDLLINSREADTFIALPGAKSYFKTLFEQFKSLEHKIERLPEDRELA
;
A
#
# COMPACT_ATOMS: atom_id res chain seq x y z
N MET A 1 18.04 49.92 -56.75
CA MET A 1 19.07 48.90 -56.57
C MET A 1 18.95 48.28 -55.20
N ARG A 2 18.46 47.04 -55.05
CA ARG A 2 18.38 46.34 -53.79
C ARG A 2 19.75 45.70 -53.46
N ASN A 3 20.31 46.04 -52.30
CA ASN A 3 21.63 45.65 -51.86
C ASN A 3 21.69 44.14 -51.61
N PRO A 4 22.39 43.30 -52.41
CA PRO A 4 22.34 41.83 -52.34
C PRO A 4 22.98 41.25 -51.08
N THR A 5 23.79 42.01 -50.36
CA THR A 5 24.45 41.60 -49.12
C THR A 5 23.53 41.52 -47.91
N ARG A 6 22.46 42.34 -47.88
CA ARG A 6 21.49 42.38 -46.79
C ARG A 6 20.53 41.17 -46.80
N VAL A 7 20.23 40.64 -47.96
CA VAL A 7 19.37 39.47 -48.14
C VAL A 7 20.07 38.17 -47.73
N ARG A 8 21.36 38.06 -47.97
CA ARG A 8 22.18 36.88 -47.59
C ARG A 8 22.30 36.75 -46.08
N SER A 9 22.53 37.84 -45.36
CA SER A 9 22.65 37.83 -43.89
C SER A 9 21.33 37.47 -43.21
N PHE A 10 20.22 37.98 -43.75
CA PHE A 10 18.90 37.67 -43.23
C PHE A 10 18.53 36.17 -43.36
N ASN A 11 18.84 35.55 -44.50
CA ASN A 11 18.59 34.13 -44.72
C ASN A 11 19.47 33.25 -43.83
N GLN A 12 20.71 33.66 -43.53
CA GLN A 12 21.56 32.94 -42.59
C GLN A 12 21.07 33.02 -41.14
N ILE A 13 20.56 34.18 -40.72
CA ILE A 13 19.98 34.34 -39.38
C ILE A 13 18.72 33.50 -39.26
N LEU A 14 17.85 33.51 -40.30
CA LEU A 14 16.62 32.72 -40.32
C LEU A 14 16.89 31.20 -40.28
N SER A 15 17.94 30.74 -41.01
CA SER A 15 18.36 29.33 -40.98
C SER A 15 18.88 28.91 -39.61
N ARG A 16 19.68 29.73 -38.95
CA ARG A 16 20.17 29.46 -37.58
C ARG A 16 19.05 29.44 -36.55
N ALA A 17 18.09 30.36 -36.67
CA ALA A 17 16.92 30.39 -35.81
C ALA A 17 16.07 29.13 -35.98
N LYS A 18 15.85 28.63 -37.20
CA LYS A 18 15.14 27.36 -37.45
C LYS A 18 15.85 26.17 -36.81
N VAL A 19 17.18 26.06 -36.95
CA VAL A 19 17.98 24.98 -36.36
C VAL A 19 17.89 25.02 -34.82
N LEU A 20 18.01 26.21 -34.22
CA LEU A 20 17.86 26.40 -32.78
C LEU A 20 16.47 25.98 -32.29
N LEU A 21 15.42 26.33 -33.03
CA LEU A 21 14.05 26.00 -32.69
C LEU A 21 13.80 24.48 -32.75
N ILE A 22 14.34 23.80 -33.77
CA ILE A 22 14.26 22.33 -33.89
C ILE A 22 14.99 21.67 -32.73
N PHE A 23 16.19 22.16 -32.36
CA PHE A 23 16.96 21.63 -31.25
C PHE A 23 16.26 21.80 -29.90
N LEU A 24 15.69 22.98 -29.66
CA LEU A 24 14.91 23.26 -28.45
C LEU A 24 13.66 22.39 -28.38
N SER A 25 12.96 22.19 -29.51
CA SER A 25 11.81 21.30 -29.60
C SER A 25 12.18 19.85 -29.29
N ALA A 26 13.31 19.37 -29.79
CA ALA A 26 13.81 18.02 -29.50
C ALA A 26 14.12 17.83 -28.01
N ILE A 27 14.77 18.83 -27.37
CA ILE A 27 15.04 18.79 -25.92
C ILE A 27 13.73 18.74 -25.14
N LEU A 28 12.72 19.54 -25.50
CA LEU A 28 11.42 19.53 -24.84
C LEU A 28 10.71 18.18 -24.98
N ILE A 29 10.79 17.54 -26.13
CA ILE A 29 10.21 16.21 -26.34
C ILE A 29 10.90 15.17 -25.46
N VAL A 30 12.23 15.16 -25.41
CA VAL A 30 13.00 14.23 -24.56
C VAL A 30 12.69 14.47 -23.08
N ALA A 31 12.63 15.72 -22.65
CA ALA A 31 12.28 16.06 -21.27
C ALA A 31 10.87 15.61 -20.89
N ASN A 32 9.88 15.80 -21.81
CA ASN A 32 8.52 15.31 -21.61
C ASN A 32 8.45 13.77 -21.51
N LEU A 33 9.15 13.06 -22.38
CA LEU A 33 9.20 11.59 -22.34
C LEU A 33 9.84 11.08 -21.05
N TYR A 34 10.93 11.72 -20.60
CA TYR A 34 11.58 11.39 -19.33
C TYR A 34 10.65 11.65 -18.15
N PHE A 35 9.98 12.80 -18.11
CA PHE A 35 9.04 13.13 -17.05
C PHE A 35 7.84 12.17 -17.03
N LEU A 36 7.35 11.77 -18.22
CA LEU A 36 6.22 10.82 -18.32
C LEU A 36 6.62 9.42 -17.85
N SER A 37 7.85 8.96 -18.13
CA SER A 37 8.32 7.67 -17.63
C SER A 37 8.51 7.69 -16.11
N ALA A 38 9.12 8.74 -15.57
CA ALA A 38 9.34 8.89 -14.12
C ALA A 38 8.03 8.97 -13.33
N THR A 39 7.00 9.65 -13.89
CA THR A 39 5.67 9.71 -13.23
C THR A 39 4.92 8.38 -13.30
N ARG A 40 5.10 7.58 -14.35
CA ARG A 40 4.51 6.24 -14.43
C ARG A 40 5.09 5.28 -13.41
N ASP A 41 6.39 5.27 -13.23
CA ASP A 41 7.07 4.40 -12.25
C ASP A 41 6.65 4.74 -10.82
N LEU A 42 6.53 6.04 -10.51
CA LEU A 42 5.99 6.51 -9.22
C LEU A 42 4.53 6.09 -9.03
N ALA A 43 3.67 6.28 -10.01
CA ALA A 43 2.25 5.94 -9.93
C ALA A 43 2.05 4.42 -9.76
N HIS A 44 2.83 3.58 -10.43
CA HIS A 44 2.80 2.12 -10.26
C HIS A 44 3.22 1.72 -8.85
N SER A 45 4.31 2.27 -8.33
CA SER A 45 4.79 1.98 -6.98
C SER A 45 3.78 2.36 -5.89
N TYR A 46 3.14 3.54 -6.00
CA TYR A 46 2.09 3.95 -5.07
C TYR A 46 0.83 3.08 -5.15
N SER A 47 0.42 2.69 -6.36
CA SER A 47 -0.74 1.83 -6.57
C SER A 47 -0.53 0.43 -5.98
N GLU A 48 0.63 -0.16 -6.16
CA GLU A 48 0.96 -1.48 -5.58
C GLU A 48 0.97 -1.45 -4.05
N GLN A 49 1.60 -0.46 -3.45
CA GLN A 49 1.66 -0.30 -1.99
C GLN A 49 0.28 -0.05 -1.38
N GLN A 50 -0.55 0.76 -2.03
CA GLN A 50 -1.92 1.01 -1.57
C GLN A 50 -2.79 -0.24 -1.67
N ASN A 51 -2.65 -1.03 -2.73
CA ASN A 51 -3.36 -2.29 -2.90
C ASN A 51 -2.95 -3.31 -1.85
N GLN A 52 -1.66 -3.41 -1.51
CA GLN A 52 -1.15 -4.30 -0.48
C GLN A 52 -1.71 -3.93 0.91
N ALA A 53 -1.65 -2.66 1.29
CA ALA A 53 -2.18 -2.20 2.57
C ALA A 53 -3.69 -2.48 2.71
N THR A 54 -4.46 -2.23 1.65
CA THR A 54 -5.90 -2.53 1.60
C THR A 54 -6.15 -4.04 1.73
N TRP A 55 -5.32 -4.86 1.08
CA TRP A 55 -5.41 -6.31 1.17
C TRP A 55 -5.13 -6.81 2.60
N PHE A 56 -4.12 -6.28 3.29
CA PHE A 56 -3.85 -6.62 4.71
C PHE A 56 -5.02 -6.27 5.63
N LEU A 57 -5.61 -5.10 5.45
CA LEU A 57 -6.81 -4.71 6.20
C LEU A 57 -8.01 -5.63 5.93
N PHE A 58 -8.21 -5.98 4.66
CA PHE A 58 -9.25 -6.92 4.28
C PHE A 58 -9.05 -8.29 4.93
N GLN A 59 -7.82 -8.83 4.90
CA GLN A 59 -7.48 -10.09 5.53
C GLN A 59 -7.67 -10.05 7.04
N LEU A 60 -7.20 -8.99 7.70
CA LEU A 60 -7.41 -8.81 9.14
C LEU A 60 -8.91 -8.77 9.49
N THR A 61 -9.69 -8.00 8.75
CA THR A 61 -11.15 -7.89 8.98
C THR A 61 -11.85 -9.22 8.77
N LYS A 62 -11.44 -9.97 7.73
CA LYS A 62 -11.98 -11.30 7.45
C LYS A 62 -11.69 -12.28 8.59
N GLU A 63 -10.42 -12.44 8.98
CA GLU A 63 -10.04 -13.38 10.04
C GLU A 63 -10.69 -13.00 11.38
N PHE A 64 -10.74 -11.72 11.71
CA PHE A 64 -11.42 -11.23 12.91
C PHE A 64 -12.94 -11.53 12.90
N SER A 65 -13.58 -11.36 11.74
CA SER A 65 -15.01 -11.64 11.59
C SER A 65 -15.30 -13.13 11.70
N GLU A 66 -14.46 -13.98 11.13
CA GLU A 66 -14.56 -15.44 11.23
C GLU A 66 -14.34 -15.89 12.69
N LEU A 67 -13.28 -15.40 13.36
CA LEU A 67 -13.02 -15.65 14.76
C LEU A 67 -14.25 -15.31 15.62
N ARG A 68 -14.81 -14.12 15.45
CA ARG A 68 -16.01 -13.68 16.16
C ARG A 68 -17.22 -14.59 15.93
N ALA A 69 -17.37 -15.10 14.71
CA ALA A 69 -18.51 -15.95 14.35
C ALA A 69 -18.41 -17.36 14.96
N ILE A 70 -17.18 -17.92 15.04
CA ILE A 70 -16.97 -19.29 15.53
C ILE A 70 -16.77 -19.38 17.04
N THR A 71 -16.27 -18.34 17.71
CA THR A 71 -16.00 -18.36 19.16
C THR A 71 -17.21 -18.85 20.01
N PRO A 72 -18.46 -18.44 19.76
CA PRO A 72 -19.61 -18.95 20.52
C PRO A 72 -19.91 -20.43 20.28
N LEU A 73 -19.36 -21.03 19.22
CA LEU A 73 -19.53 -22.46 18.90
C LEU A 73 -18.46 -23.33 19.56
N ALA A 74 -17.34 -22.74 19.97
CA ALA A 74 -16.21 -23.43 20.60
C ALA A 74 -16.61 -24.15 21.91
N GLU A 75 -17.65 -23.65 22.61
CA GLU A 75 -18.17 -24.29 23.82
C GLU A 75 -18.96 -25.57 23.52
N LYS A 76 -19.37 -25.80 22.27
CA LYS A 76 -20.28 -26.89 21.91
C LYS A 76 -19.58 -28.06 21.22
N ASP A 77 -18.47 -27.81 20.51
CA ASP A 77 -17.83 -28.80 19.67
C ASP A 77 -16.31 -28.60 19.66
N ASP A 78 -15.56 -29.71 19.74
CA ASP A 78 -14.09 -29.72 19.71
C ASP A 78 -13.53 -29.17 18.39
N GLU A 79 -14.18 -29.45 17.27
CA GLU A 79 -13.80 -28.93 15.97
C GLU A 79 -13.84 -27.38 15.96
N PHE A 80 -14.87 -26.78 16.53
CA PHE A 80 -14.97 -25.33 16.63
C PHE A 80 -14.00 -24.74 17.66
N LEU A 81 -13.61 -25.50 18.69
CA LEU A 81 -12.60 -25.06 19.63
C LEU A 81 -11.24 -24.96 18.95
N GLU A 82 -10.80 -26.02 18.25
CA GLU A 82 -9.54 -26.01 17.50
C GLU A 82 -9.53 -24.90 16.43
N LEU A 83 -10.65 -24.74 15.72
CA LEU A 83 -10.79 -23.69 14.70
C LEU A 83 -10.73 -22.28 15.32
N THR A 84 -11.28 -22.09 16.53
CA THR A 84 -11.22 -20.80 17.25
C THR A 84 -9.78 -20.46 17.63
N ILE A 85 -9.01 -21.40 18.14
CA ILE A 85 -7.60 -21.22 18.45
C ILE A 85 -6.82 -20.86 17.18
N LEU A 86 -7.00 -21.64 16.11
CA LEU A 86 -6.35 -21.36 14.83
C LEU A 86 -6.70 -19.96 14.29
N LYS A 87 -7.96 -19.56 14.34
CA LYS A 87 -8.41 -18.24 13.88
C LYS A 87 -7.87 -17.10 14.74
N TYR A 88 -7.71 -17.34 16.04
CA TYR A 88 -7.04 -16.38 16.92
C TYR A 88 -5.59 -16.15 16.52
N GLU A 89 -4.82 -17.23 16.30
CA GLU A 89 -3.42 -17.15 15.86
C GLU A 89 -3.28 -16.48 14.48
N LEU A 90 -4.16 -16.81 13.53
CA LEU A 90 -4.18 -16.16 12.22
C LEU A 90 -4.46 -14.66 12.34
N THR A 91 -5.43 -14.28 13.17
CA THR A 91 -5.75 -12.87 13.41
C THR A 91 -4.59 -12.13 14.06
N TRP A 92 -3.92 -12.77 15.04
CA TRP A 92 -2.69 -12.25 15.66
C TRP A 92 -1.62 -11.97 14.61
N SER A 93 -1.33 -12.96 13.76
CA SER A 93 -0.36 -12.84 12.69
C SER A 93 -0.71 -11.69 11.70
N ARG A 94 -2.00 -11.47 11.42
CA ARG A 94 -2.44 -10.36 10.56
C ARG A 94 -2.21 -8.99 11.22
N PHE A 95 -2.45 -8.87 12.52
CA PHE A 95 -2.11 -7.64 13.26
C PHE A 95 -0.62 -7.36 13.24
N ASP A 96 0.20 -8.37 13.50
CA ASP A 96 1.65 -8.24 13.51
C ASP A 96 2.18 -7.80 12.15
N LEU A 97 1.73 -8.44 11.07
CA LEU A 97 2.07 -8.04 9.70
C LEU A 97 1.63 -6.60 9.39
N LEU A 98 0.45 -6.19 9.81
CA LEU A 98 -0.04 -4.83 9.57
C LEU A 98 0.78 -3.77 10.29
N ILE A 99 1.30 -4.06 11.49
CA ILE A 99 2.03 -3.09 12.32
C ILE A 99 3.53 -3.07 11.99
N ASN A 100 4.10 -4.22 11.65
CA ASN A 100 5.56 -4.42 11.60
C ASN A 100 6.09 -4.73 10.20
N SER A 101 5.24 -5.01 9.20
CA SER A 101 5.71 -5.28 7.85
C SER A 101 5.97 -4.00 7.05
N ARG A 102 6.96 -4.05 6.17
CA ARG A 102 7.30 -2.94 5.25
C ARG A 102 6.18 -2.66 4.25
N GLU A 103 5.43 -3.69 3.88
CA GLU A 103 4.33 -3.59 2.91
C GLU A 103 3.16 -2.76 3.45
N ALA A 104 3.03 -2.65 4.77
CA ALA A 104 2.00 -1.84 5.43
C ALA A 104 2.46 -0.40 5.75
N ASP A 105 3.72 -0.05 5.51
CA ASP A 105 4.30 1.25 5.88
C ASP A 105 3.48 2.44 5.35
N THR A 106 2.98 2.36 4.12
CA THR A 106 2.17 3.44 3.52
C THR A 106 0.87 3.70 4.28
N PHE A 107 0.23 2.65 4.78
CA PHE A 107 -1.00 2.75 5.56
C PHE A 107 -0.71 3.21 7.00
N ILE A 108 0.30 2.63 7.62
CA ILE A 108 0.73 2.96 8.99
C ILE A 108 1.30 4.38 9.09
N ALA A 109 1.80 4.95 7.97
CA ALA A 109 2.24 6.35 7.89
C ALA A 109 1.09 7.37 7.97
N LEU A 110 -0.18 6.94 7.81
CA LEU A 110 -1.31 7.85 8.01
C LEU A 110 -1.34 8.35 9.46
N PRO A 111 -1.64 9.66 9.68
CA PRO A 111 -1.67 10.23 11.01
C PRO A 111 -2.59 9.46 11.97
N GLY A 112 -2.02 8.95 13.05
CA GLY A 112 -2.76 8.21 14.07
C GLY A 112 -3.02 6.72 13.77
N ALA A 113 -2.80 6.23 12.54
CA ALA A 113 -3.06 4.83 12.18
C ALA A 113 -2.23 3.87 13.01
N LYS A 114 -0.92 4.11 13.12
CA LYS A 114 -0.01 3.24 13.88
C LYS A 114 -0.42 3.11 15.35
N SER A 115 -0.72 4.22 16.01
CA SER A 115 -1.13 4.21 17.41
C SER A 115 -2.47 3.52 17.60
N TYR A 116 -3.42 3.75 16.70
CA TYR A 116 -4.73 3.10 16.72
C TYR A 116 -4.61 1.57 16.60
N PHE A 117 -3.90 1.07 15.58
CA PHE A 117 -3.75 -0.38 15.39
C PHE A 117 -2.90 -1.04 16.46
N LYS A 118 -1.90 -0.33 16.98
CA LYS A 118 -1.13 -0.83 18.14
C LYS A 118 -2.03 -0.99 19.38
N THR A 119 -2.86 0.00 19.68
CA THR A 119 -3.81 -0.09 20.80
C THR A 119 -4.82 -1.21 20.59
N LEU A 120 -5.36 -1.35 19.38
CA LEU A 120 -6.29 -2.42 19.05
C LEU A 120 -5.62 -3.80 19.19
N PHE A 121 -4.38 -3.93 18.78
CA PHE A 121 -3.62 -5.17 18.91
C PHE A 121 -3.34 -5.52 20.37
N GLU A 122 -3.00 -4.55 21.22
CA GLU A 122 -2.83 -4.80 22.66
C GLU A 122 -4.15 -5.25 23.32
N GLN A 123 -5.28 -4.67 22.91
CA GLN A 123 -6.61 -5.14 23.36
C GLN A 123 -6.89 -6.57 22.86
N PHE A 124 -6.54 -6.89 21.63
CA PHE A 124 -6.69 -8.24 21.08
C PHE A 124 -5.83 -9.26 21.83
N LYS A 125 -4.58 -8.92 22.15
CA LYS A 125 -3.69 -9.76 22.96
C LYS A 125 -4.26 -10.07 24.33
N SER A 126 -5.00 -9.15 24.92
CA SER A 126 -5.62 -9.38 26.24
C SER A 126 -6.66 -10.51 26.23
N LEU A 127 -7.10 -10.96 25.05
CA LEU A 127 -7.97 -12.11 24.89
C LEU A 127 -7.23 -13.46 24.95
N GLU A 128 -5.91 -13.46 24.82
CA GLU A 128 -5.07 -14.68 24.82
C GLU A 128 -5.40 -15.60 25.97
N HIS A 129 -5.37 -15.08 27.18
CA HIS A 129 -5.69 -15.86 28.39
C HIS A 129 -7.09 -16.47 28.39
N LYS A 130 -8.07 -15.80 27.75
CA LYS A 130 -9.42 -16.35 27.63
C LYS A 130 -9.50 -17.46 26.60
N ILE A 131 -8.77 -17.30 25.49
CA ILE A 131 -8.69 -18.32 24.42
C ILE A 131 -7.99 -19.57 24.93
N GLU A 132 -6.88 -19.41 25.66
CA GLU A 132 -6.11 -20.53 26.26
C GLU A 132 -6.93 -21.31 27.29
N ARG A 133 -7.83 -20.66 28.00
CA ARG A 133 -8.69 -21.31 29.02
C ARG A 133 -9.95 -21.94 28.46
N LEU A 134 -10.33 -21.70 27.23
CA LEU A 134 -11.54 -22.30 26.62
C LEU A 134 -11.60 -23.84 26.76
N PRO A 135 -10.49 -24.60 26.59
CA PRO A 135 -10.50 -26.05 26.81
C PRO A 135 -10.83 -26.45 28.25
N GLU A 136 -10.24 -25.75 29.25
CA GLU A 136 -10.42 -26.02 30.68
C GLU A 136 -11.83 -25.68 31.16
N ASP A 137 -12.35 -24.52 30.75
CA ASP A 137 -13.67 -24.04 31.12
C ASP A 137 -14.77 -24.96 30.58
N ARG A 138 -14.51 -25.63 29.46
CA ARG A 138 -15.43 -26.60 28.86
C ARG A 138 -15.45 -27.97 29.59
N GLU A 139 -14.32 -28.43 30.09
CA GLU A 139 -14.25 -29.68 30.88
C GLU A 139 -14.98 -29.56 32.23
N LEU A 140 -15.19 -28.32 32.70
CA LEU A 140 -15.83 -28.01 33.95
C LEU A 140 -17.35 -27.77 33.84
N ALA A 141 -17.88 -27.65 32.62
CA ALA A 141 -19.30 -27.34 32.34
C ALA A 141 -20.09 -28.59 31.98
#